data_d51b7c8edd4c01821474fdea4214a140
#
_entry.id   d51b7c8edd4c01821474fdea4214a140
#
_cell.length_a   1.000
_cell.length_b   1.000
_cell.length_c   1.000
_cell.angle_alpha   90.00
_cell.angle_beta   90.00
_cell.angle_gamma   90.00
#
_symmetry.space_group_name_H-M   'P 1'
#
loop_
_entity.id
_entity.type
_entity.pdbx_description
1 polymer ?
#
loop_
_entity_poly.entity_id
_entity_poly.type
_entity_poly.pdbx_seq_one_letter_code
_entity_poly.pdbx_strand_id
1 'polypeptide(L)'
;QVMRKLLLFLSAIVVSMMISAQDRPDPQPAADTYEKFKVGMAGYTFVNFDLDKTLQTLEKCDVHYLCIKDFHLPFNSTDQQIADFHEKLKSKGVTGYAVGPIYMKTEQEIDNAFEYAKRVGVKLIVGVPNYDLLPYLDKKVKEYDFNYAIHLHGPRSEERTSELQS
;
A
#
# COMPACT_ATOMS: atom_id res chain seq x y z
N GLN A 1 38.76 15.55 -57.81
CA GLN A 1 39.28 14.91 -56.58
C GLN A 1 38.75 15.56 -55.31
N VAL A 2 38.55 16.87 -55.24
CA VAL A 2 38.06 17.62 -54.06
C VAL A 2 36.60 17.28 -53.74
N MET A 3 35.74 17.22 -54.76
CA MET A 3 34.32 16.92 -54.62
C MET A 3 34.07 15.48 -54.10
N ARG A 4 34.90 14.49 -54.50
CA ARG A 4 34.78 13.10 -54.05
C ARG A 4 35.19 12.91 -52.58
N LYS A 5 36.13 13.72 -52.08
CA LYS A 5 36.54 13.74 -50.69
C LYS A 5 35.49 14.44 -49.83
N LEU A 6 34.79 15.46 -50.33
CA LEU A 6 33.71 16.14 -49.62
C LEU A 6 32.49 15.29 -49.45
N LEU A 7 32.10 14.45 -50.47
CA LEU A 7 30.99 13.49 -50.34
C LEU A 7 31.29 12.38 -49.35
N LEU A 8 32.52 11.91 -49.25
CA LEU A 8 32.90 10.88 -48.26
C LEU A 8 32.91 11.43 -46.84
N PHE A 9 33.24 12.72 -46.64
CA PHE A 9 33.15 13.35 -45.30
C PHE A 9 31.71 13.59 -44.87
N LEU A 10 30.80 13.99 -45.77
CA LEU A 10 29.39 14.16 -45.41
C LEU A 10 28.71 12.82 -45.09
N SER A 11 29.06 11.74 -45.80
CA SER A 11 28.50 10.41 -45.51
C SER A 11 28.98 9.87 -44.15
N ALA A 12 30.21 10.13 -43.78
CA ALA A 12 30.75 9.74 -42.45
C ALA A 12 30.07 10.46 -41.31
N ILE A 13 29.75 11.77 -41.47
CA ILE A 13 29.04 12.54 -40.45
C ILE A 13 27.59 12.07 -40.27
N VAL A 14 26.88 11.75 -41.35
CA VAL A 14 25.49 11.24 -41.29
C VAL A 14 25.43 9.86 -40.65
N VAL A 15 26.39 8.97 -40.96
CA VAL A 15 26.47 7.64 -40.31
C VAL A 15 26.82 7.76 -38.83
N SER A 16 27.70 8.68 -38.42
CA SER A 16 27.99 8.91 -37.02
C SER A 16 26.80 9.49 -36.23
N MET A 17 25.96 10.31 -36.86
CA MET A 17 24.73 10.82 -36.20
C MET A 17 23.63 9.75 -36.10
N MET A 18 23.57 8.78 -36.98
CA MET A 18 22.59 7.70 -36.90
C MET A 18 22.96 6.62 -35.86
N ILE A 19 24.23 6.42 -35.58
CA ILE A 19 24.66 5.47 -34.52
C ILE A 19 24.42 6.02 -33.12
N SER A 20 24.42 7.35 -32.93
CA SER A 20 24.15 7.98 -31.62
C SER A 20 22.70 7.96 -31.15
N ALA A 21 21.75 7.59 -32.01
CA ALA A 21 20.32 7.59 -31.66
C ALA A 21 19.81 6.21 -31.21
N GLN A 22 20.55 5.14 -31.46
CA GLN A 22 20.13 3.76 -31.26
C GLN A 22 20.71 3.07 -30.03
N ASP A 23 21.73 3.68 -29.37
CA ASP A 23 22.39 3.15 -28.18
C ASP A 23 22.19 4.04 -26.94
N ARG A 24 20.99 4.60 -26.76
CA ARG A 24 20.62 4.99 -25.39
C ARG A 24 20.03 3.73 -24.75
N PRO A 25 20.71 3.12 -23.80
CA PRO A 25 20.04 2.14 -22.98
C PRO A 25 18.81 2.85 -22.40
N ASP A 26 17.64 2.23 -22.54
CA ASP A 26 16.47 2.63 -21.77
C ASP A 26 16.94 2.95 -20.36
N PRO A 27 16.52 4.07 -19.74
CA PRO A 27 16.87 4.34 -18.37
C PRO A 27 16.30 3.18 -17.53
N GLN A 28 17.13 2.16 -17.34
CA GLN A 28 16.82 1.13 -16.35
C GLN A 28 16.67 1.90 -15.04
N PRO A 29 15.52 1.83 -14.38
CA PRO A 29 15.39 2.37 -13.04
C PRO A 29 16.54 1.76 -12.25
N ALA A 30 17.35 2.62 -11.66
CA ALA A 30 18.51 2.18 -10.87
C ALA A 30 18.03 1.10 -9.89
N ALA A 31 18.64 -0.07 -9.92
CA ALA A 31 18.29 -1.22 -9.07
C ALA A 31 18.20 -0.84 -7.59
N ASP A 32 18.94 0.18 -7.15
CA ASP A 32 18.92 0.77 -5.82
C ASP A 32 17.62 1.49 -5.41
N THR A 33 16.74 1.82 -6.36
CA THR A 33 15.51 2.55 -6.01
C THR A 33 14.42 1.63 -5.48
N TYR A 34 14.40 0.36 -5.85
CA TYR A 34 13.39 -0.61 -5.41
C TYR A 34 13.62 -1.10 -3.97
N GLU A 35 14.84 -1.12 -3.47
CA GLU A 35 15.12 -1.49 -2.07
C GLU A 35 14.64 -0.42 -1.07
N LYS A 36 14.42 0.82 -1.50
CA LYS A 36 13.98 1.92 -0.63
C LYS A 36 12.48 1.94 -0.34
N PHE A 37 11.67 1.25 -1.13
CA PHE A 37 10.22 1.26 -0.99
C PHE A 37 9.70 -0.15 -0.71
N LYS A 38 9.00 -0.29 0.41
CA LYS A 38 8.26 -1.51 0.72
C LYS A 38 6.89 -1.41 0.08
N VAL A 39 6.62 -2.26 -0.91
CA VAL A 39 5.31 -2.32 -1.55
C VAL A 39 4.39 -3.24 -0.75
N GLY A 40 3.24 -2.73 -0.35
CA GLY A 40 2.21 -3.48 0.36
C GLY A 40 0.90 -3.55 -0.43
N MET A 41 0.15 -4.61 -0.22
CA MET A 41 -1.17 -4.78 -0.80
C MET A 41 -2.25 -4.44 0.23
N ALA A 42 -3.27 -3.68 -0.18
CA ALA A 42 -4.45 -3.47 0.63
C ALA A 42 -5.29 -4.75 0.69
N GLY A 43 -5.63 -5.21 1.89
CA GLY A 43 -6.42 -6.42 2.07
C GLY A 43 -7.78 -6.37 1.38
N TYR A 44 -8.37 -5.17 1.22
CA TYR A 44 -9.63 -4.99 0.51
C TYR A 44 -9.60 -5.45 -0.95
N THR A 45 -8.43 -5.45 -1.59
CA THR A 45 -8.21 -6.02 -2.94
C THR A 45 -8.68 -7.49 -3.01
N PHE A 46 -8.66 -8.19 -1.89
CA PHE A 46 -8.95 -9.61 -1.78
C PHE A 46 -10.32 -9.91 -1.15
N VAL A 47 -11.28 -8.99 -1.26
CA VAL A 47 -12.62 -9.12 -0.64
C VAL A 47 -13.36 -10.42 -1.00
N ASN A 48 -13.08 -11.00 -2.17
CA ASN A 48 -13.67 -12.24 -2.64
C ASN A 48 -12.72 -13.47 -2.51
N PHE A 49 -11.60 -13.32 -1.80
CA PHE A 49 -10.60 -14.37 -1.62
C PHE A 49 -10.52 -14.74 -0.14
N ASP A 50 -10.36 -16.02 0.12
CA ASP A 50 -9.91 -16.49 1.42
C ASP A 50 -8.43 -16.15 1.65
N LEU A 51 -7.94 -16.40 2.84
CA LEU A 51 -6.56 -16.10 3.20
C LEU A 51 -5.55 -16.91 2.35
N ASP A 52 -5.85 -18.17 2.03
CA ASP A 52 -4.95 -19.01 1.24
C ASP A 52 -4.76 -18.47 -0.18
N LYS A 53 -5.86 -18.12 -0.83
CA LYS A 53 -5.83 -17.54 -2.16
C LYS A 53 -5.20 -16.14 -2.15
N THR A 54 -5.43 -15.38 -1.09
CA THR A 54 -4.77 -14.08 -0.88
C THR A 54 -3.26 -14.25 -0.84
N LEU A 55 -2.75 -15.16 -0.02
CA LEU A 55 -1.32 -15.42 0.13
C LEU A 55 -0.68 -15.96 -1.15
N GLN A 56 -1.35 -16.86 -1.86
CA GLN A 56 -0.90 -17.33 -3.18
C GLN A 56 -0.80 -16.19 -4.20
N THR A 57 -1.70 -15.21 -4.13
CA THR A 57 -1.70 -14.07 -5.04
C THR A 57 -0.57 -13.11 -4.69
N LEU A 58 -0.33 -12.84 -3.40
CA LEU A 58 0.80 -12.04 -2.93
C LEU A 58 2.13 -12.66 -3.36
N GLU A 59 2.28 -13.97 -3.21
CA GLU A 59 3.47 -14.72 -3.66
C GLU A 59 3.71 -14.57 -5.16
N LYS A 60 2.66 -14.67 -5.98
CA LYS A 60 2.78 -14.48 -7.46
C LYS A 60 3.16 -13.05 -7.86
N CYS A 61 2.80 -12.08 -7.04
CA CYS A 61 3.10 -10.66 -7.28
C CYS A 61 4.39 -10.21 -6.62
N ASP A 62 5.11 -11.10 -5.92
CA ASP A 62 6.30 -10.78 -5.13
C ASP A 62 6.05 -9.65 -4.10
N VAL A 63 4.87 -9.67 -3.46
CA VAL A 63 4.48 -8.67 -2.45
C VAL A 63 4.50 -9.30 -1.07
N HIS A 64 5.27 -8.70 -0.16
CA HIS A 64 5.54 -9.22 1.17
C HIS A 64 4.86 -8.46 2.31
N TYR A 65 4.04 -7.46 2.00
CA TYR A 65 3.35 -6.65 3.01
C TYR A 65 1.84 -6.61 2.74
N LEU A 66 1.04 -6.86 3.78
CA LEU A 66 -0.42 -6.88 3.71
C LEU A 66 -1.00 -5.90 4.74
N CYS A 67 -1.86 -4.98 4.28
CA CYS A 67 -2.78 -4.27 5.18
C CYS A 67 -3.95 -5.22 5.48
N ILE A 68 -4.04 -5.66 6.72
CA ILE A 68 -4.99 -6.70 7.16
C ILE A 68 -6.41 -6.16 7.15
N LYS A 69 -7.35 -6.92 6.59
CA LYS A 69 -8.76 -6.59 6.56
C LYS A 69 -9.57 -7.54 7.45
N ASP A 70 -10.64 -7.01 8.05
CA ASP A 70 -11.50 -7.68 9.02
C ASP A 70 -12.20 -8.94 8.51
N PHE A 71 -12.39 -9.10 7.21
CA PHE A 71 -12.93 -10.36 6.65
C PHE A 71 -11.87 -11.48 6.59
N HIS A 72 -10.57 -11.18 6.69
CA HIS A 72 -9.53 -12.19 6.85
C HIS A 72 -9.15 -12.43 8.32
N LEU A 73 -9.26 -11.39 9.15
CA LEU A 73 -9.03 -11.46 10.60
C LEU A 73 -10.08 -10.60 11.30
N PRO A 74 -11.22 -11.19 11.73
CA PRO A 74 -12.30 -10.46 12.39
C PRO A 74 -11.88 -9.75 13.69
N PHE A 75 -12.55 -8.65 14.03
CA PHE A 75 -12.30 -7.89 15.25
C PHE A 75 -12.42 -8.72 16.54
N ASN A 76 -13.30 -9.70 16.55
CA ASN A 76 -13.54 -10.60 17.68
C ASN A 76 -12.69 -11.88 17.64
N SER A 77 -11.67 -11.95 16.78
CA SER A 77 -10.77 -13.11 16.74
C SER A 77 -10.11 -13.33 18.10
N THR A 78 -9.97 -14.57 18.48
CA THR A 78 -9.24 -14.97 19.69
C THR A 78 -7.73 -14.75 19.50
N ASP A 79 -6.98 -14.72 20.60
CA ASP A 79 -5.52 -14.59 20.54
C ASP A 79 -4.86 -15.75 19.79
N GLN A 80 -5.43 -16.96 19.91
CA GLN A 80 -5.00 -18.12 19.15
C GLN A 80 -5.23 -17.93 17.64
N GLN A 81 -6.40 -17.43 17.24
CA GLN A 81 -6.70 -17.16 15.83
C GLN A 81 -5.78 -16.05 15.25
N ILE A 82 -5.44 -15.05 16.06
CA ILE A 82 -4.48 -14.02 15.67
C ILE A 82 -3.09 -14.63 15.48
N ALA A 83 -2.66 -15.49 16.41
CA ALA A 83 -1.37 -16.19 16.31
C ALA A 83 -1.30 -17.08 15.07
N ASP A 84 -2.33 -17.90 14.83
CA ASP A 84 -2.42 -18.79 13.66
C ASP A 84 -2.40 -17.99 12.34
N PHE A 85 -3.10 -16.84 12.31
CA PHE A 85 -3.09 -15.93 11.18
C PHE A 85 -1.68 -15.42 10.88
N HIS A 86 -0.96 -14.94 11.89
CA HIS A 86 0.41 -14.47 11.71
C HIS A 86 1.40 -15.57 11.33
N GLU A 87 1.25 -16.77 11.88
CA GLU A 87 2.04 -17.93 11.49
C GLU A 87 1.82 -18.25 10.00
N LYS A 88 0.58 -18.22 9.56
CA LYS A 88 0.22 -18.43 8.16
C LYS A 88 0.81 -17.38 7.24
N LEU A 89 0.75 -16.08 7.60
CA LEU A 89 1.43 -15.01 6.87
C LEU A 89 2.93 -15.27 6.78
N LYS A 90 3.56 -15.56 7.92
CA LYS A 90 5.00 -15.81 8.03
C LYS A 90 5.45 -16.99 7.18
N SER A 91 4.67 -18.06 7.11
CA SER A 91 4.98 -19.25 6.29
C SER A 91 5.09 -18.94 4.80
N LYS A 92 4.52 -17.81 4.36
CA LYS A 92 4.57 -17.28 2.98
C LYS A 92 5.44 -16.03 2.85
N GLY A 93 6.24 -15.70 3.86
CA GLY A 93 7.11 -14.51 3.84
C GLY A 93 6.35 -13.19 3.81
N VAL A 94 5.08 -13.17 4.27
CA VAL A 94 4.23 -11.97 4.30
C VAL A 94 4.20 -11.40 5.71
N THR A 95 4.23 -10.07 5.81
CA THR A 95 4.09 -9.32 7.06
C THR A 95 2.80 -8.50 7.02
N GLY A 96 1.94 -8.68 8.02
CA GLY A 96 0.84 -7.77 8.28
C GLY A 96 1.40 -6.46 8.87
N TYR A 97 1.30 -5.35 8.15
CA TYR A 97 1.92 -4.09 8.59
C TYR A 97 0.92 -3.06 9.12
N ALA A 98 -0.34 -3.23 8.79
CA ALA A 98 -1.43 -2.34 9.16
C ALA A 98 -2.75 -3.10 9.24
N VAL A 99 -3.76 -2.49 9.85
CA VAL A 99 -5.16 -2.93 9.78
C VAL A 99 -6.02 -1.87 9.10
N GLY A 100 -7.00 -2.28 8.30
CA GLY A 100 -7.96 -1.36 7.68
C GLY A 100 -8.24 -1.60 6.19
N PRO A 101 -8.98 -0.68 5.54
CA PRO A 101 -9.60 0.52 6.15
C PRO A 101 -10.75 0.17 7.12
N ILE A 102 -10.79 0.92 8.23
CA ILE A 102 -11.80 0.79 9.29
C ILE A 102 -12.61 2.08 9.34
N TYR A 103 -13.93 1.97 9.23
CA TYR A 103 -14.83 3.11 9.42
C TYR A 103 -15.10 3.34 10.89
N MET A 104 -15.05 4.60 11.34
CA MET A 104 -15.20 5.01 12.75
C MET A 104 -16.12 6.22 12.84
N LYS A 105 -17.34 5.99 13.32
CA LYS A 105 -18.38 6.99 13.45
C LYS A 105 -18.60 7.46 14.90
N THR A 106 -17.98 6.76 15.85
CA THR A 106 -18.10 7.03 17.29
C THR A 106 -16.74 6.86 17.98
N GLU A 107 -16.58 7.45 19.16
CA GLU A 107 -15.39 7.26 20.01
C GLU A 107 -15.17 5.79 20.37
N GLN A 108 -16.27 5.05 20.64
CA GLN A 108 -16.19 3.63 20.93
C GLN A 108 -15.63 2.80 19.77
N GLU A 109 -15.99 3.15 18.53
CA GLU A 109 -15.42 2.48 17.34
C GLU A 109 -13.95 2.79 17.15
N ILE A 110 -13.50 4.00 17.54
CA ILE A 110 -12.07 4.35 17.59
C ILE A 110 -11.38 3.48 18.64
N ASP A 111 -11.89 3.42 19.88
CA ASP A 111 -11.31 2.59 20.93
C ASP A 111 -11.21 1.12 20.50
N ASN A 112 -12.26 0.58 19.92
CA ASN A 112 -12.29 -0.79 19.43
C ASN A 112 -11.22 -1.04 18.34
N ALA A 113 -11.02 -0.08 17.44
CA ALA A 113 -10.03 -0.19 16.38
C ALA A 113 -8.59 -0.18 16.94
N PHE A 114 -8.31 0.67 17.95
CA PHE A 114 -7.01 0.71 18.59
C PHE A 114 -6.72 -0.55 19.39
N GLU A 115 -7.69 -1.05 20.18
CA GLU A 115 -7.54 -2.32 20.90
C GLU A 115 -7.37 -3.51 19.94
N TYR A 116 -8.11 -3.54 18.83
CA TYR A 116 -7.93 -4.54 17.80
C TYR A 116 -6.52 -4.49 17.21
N ALA A 117 -6.04 -3.31 16.77
CA ALA A 117 -4.71 -3.16 16.21
C ALA A 117 -3.60 -3.59 17.19
N LYS A 118 -3.77 -3.25 18.49
CA LYS A 118 -2.87 -3.66 19.56
C LYS A 118 -2.84 -5.18 19.73
N ARG A 119 -4.00 -5.84 19.76
CA ARG A 119 -4.10 -7.31 19.84
C ARG A 119 -3.49 -7.99 18.61
N VAL A 120 -3.71 -7.43 17.42
CA VAL A 120 -3.12 -7.90 16.17
C VAL A 120 -1.60 -7.66 16.12
N GLY A 121 -1.07 -6.78 16.96
CA GLY A 121 0.37 -6.50 17.04
C GLY A 121 0.88 -5.57 15.93
N VAL A 122 0.01 -4.72 15.35
CA VAL A 122 0.39 -3.70 14.36
C VAL A 122 0.28 -2.30 14.95
N LYS A 123 1.12 -1.39 14.48
CA LYS A 123 1.16 0.00 14.94
C LYS A 123 0.60 1.00 13.92
N LEU A 124 0.01 0.54 12.83
CA LEU A 124 -0.58 1.41 11.82
C LEU A 124 -2.05 1.03 11.61
N ILE A 125 -2.93 1.99 11.77
CA ILE A 125 -4.35 1.89 11.45
C ILE A 125 -4.62 2.74 10.21
N VAL A 126 -5.23 2.14 9.20
CA VAL A 126 -5.81 2.86 8.06
C VAL A 126 -7.30 3.01 8.34
N GLY A 127 -7.83 4.22 8.40
CA GLY A 127 -9.21 4.39 8.80
C GLY A 127 -9.94 5.60 8.20
N VAL A 128 -11.24 5.57 8.33
CA VAL A 128 -12.18 6.61 7.88
C VAL A 128 -12.95 7.10 9.11
N PRO A 129 -12.40 8.05 9.88
CA PRO A 129 -13.09 8.64 11.02
C PRO A 129 -14.06 9.71 10.54
N ASN A 130 -15.14 9.96 11.32
CA ASN A 130 -15.86 11.21 11.19
C ASN A 130 -14.96 12.39 11.57
N TYR A 131 -15.10 13.52 10.89
CA TYR A 131 -14.21 14.68 11.09
C TYR A 131 -14.31 15.31 12.49
N ASP A 132 -15.46 15.27 13.11
CA ASP A 132 -15.69 15.74 14.49
C ASP A 132 -14.95 14.91 15.54
N LEU A 133 -14.59 13.67 15.19
CA LEU A 133 -13.83 12.76 16.07
C LEU A 133 -12.30 12.89 15.93
N LEU A 134 -11.79 13.72 15.04
CA LEU A 134 -10.34 13.87 14.83
C LEU A 134 -9.58 14.28 16.11
N PRO A 135 -10.09 15.17 16.99
CA PRO A 135 -9.42 15.47 18.25
C PRO A 135 -9.32 14.27 19.20
N TYR A 136 -10.36 13.42 19.25
CA TYR A 136 -10.34 12.20 20.05
C TYR A 136 -9.37 11.17 19.45
N LEU A 137 -9.38 11.01 18.14
CA LEU A 137 -8.46 10.15 17.43
C LEU A 137 -6.99 10.53 17.68
N ASP A 138 -6.65 11.82 17.60
CA ASP A 138 -5.29 12.32 17.88
C ASP A 138 -4.83 11.98 19.31
N LYS A 139 -5.73 12.09 20.29
CA LYS A 139 -5.47 11.64 21.65
C LYS A 139 -5.13 10.16 21.71
N LYS A 140 -5.88 9.30 21.01
CA LYS A 140 -5.66 7.85 20.99
C LYS A 140 -4.36 7.47 20.27
N VAL A 141 -4.04 8.12 19.15
CA VAL A 141 -2.76 7.96 18.47
C VAL A 141 -1.58 8.18 19.41
N LYS A 142 -1.63 9.24 20.22
CA LYS A 142 -0.59 9.56 21.22
C LYS A 142 -0.58 8.56 22.39
N GLU A 143 -1.76 8.16 22.89
CA GLU A 143 -1.92 7.24 24.02
C GLU A 143 -1.32 5.85 23.69
N TYR A 144 -1.55 5.35 22.48
CA TYR A 144 -1.09 4.02 22.05
C TYR A 144 0.30 4.03 21.39
N ASP A 145 0.88 5.19 21.11
CA ASP A 145 2.10 5.34 20.31
C ASP A 145 1.94 4.62 18.95
N PHE A 146 0.83 4.90 18.28
CA PHE A 146 0.49 4.33 16.97
C PHE A 146 0.59 5.37 15.88
N ASN A 147 0.64 4.91 14.64
CA ASN A 147 0.45 5.71 13.45
C ASN A 147 -0.99 5.54 12.93
N TYR A 148 -1.51 6.59 12.36
CA TYR A 148 -2.83 6.56 11.75
C TYR A 148 -2.80 7.20 10.35
N ALA A 149 -3.32 6.48 9.37
CA ALA A 149 -3.46 6.97 8.01
C ALA A 149 -4.95 7.17 7.68
N ILE A 150 -5.34 8.40 7.37
CA ILE A 150 -6.70 8.70 6.94
C ILE A 150 -6.88 8.14 5.51
N HIS A 151 -7.84 7.22 5.36
CA HIS A 151 -8.25 6.72 4.06
C HIS A 151 -9.26 7.70 3.44
N LEU A 152 -8.78 8.50 2.50
CA LEU A 152 -9.60 9.49 1.81
C LEU A 152 -10.48 8.82 0.75
N HIS A 153 -11.78 9.07 0.82
CA HIS A 153 -12.69 8.85 -0.28
C HIS A 153 -12.81 10.15 -1.10
N GLY A 154 -13.09 10.03 -2.39
CA GLY A 154 -13.32 11.19 -3.23
C GLY A 154 -14.61 11.95 -2.85
N PRO A 155 -14.94 13.08 -3.52
CA PRO A 155 -16.01 14.01 -3.14
C PRO A 155 -17.39 13.40 -2.87
N ARG A 156 -17.69 12.24 -3.47
CA ARG A 156 -18.97 11.53 -3.25
C ARG A 156 -19.18 10.97 -1.84
N SER A 157 -18.12 10.78 -1.06
CA SER A 157 -18.25 10.30 0.32
C SER A 157 -18.52 11.42 1.29
N GLU A 158 -18.07 12.62 0.98
CA GLU A 158 -18.34 13.82 1.78
C GLU A 158 -19.78 14.29 1.62
N GLU A 159 -20.35 14.23 0.40
CA GLU A 159 -21.75 14.53 0.13
C GLU A 159 -22.71 13.58 0.86
N ARG A 160 -22.40 12.27 0.93
CA ARG A 160 -23.25 11.32 1.67
C ARG A 160 -23.22 11.52 3.17
N THR A 161 -22.14 12.03 3.75
CA THR A 161 -22.08 12.34 5.19
C THR A 161 -22.91 13.57 5.53
N SER A 162 -22.99 14.55 4.64
CA SER A 162 -23.80 15.74 4.83
C SER A 162 -25.32 15.48 4.62
N GLU A 163 -25.69 14.58 3.71
CA GLU A 163 -27.10 14.19 3.48
C GLU A 163 -27.67 13.32 4.60
N LEU A 164 -26.83 12.61 5.36
CA LEU A 164 -27.28 11.83 6.52
C LEU A 164 -27.39 12.65 7.81
N GLN A 165 -26.97 13.91 7.77
CA GLN A 165 -27.08 14.87 8.90
C GLN A 165 -28.24 15.86 8.73
N SER A 166 -29.01 15.81 7.66
CA SER A 166 -30.23 16.56 7.44
C SER A 166 -31.45 15.65 7.61
#